data_71a0e3d89569146365c3e9fd93aaef36
#
_entry.id   71a0e3d89569146365c3e9fd93aaef36
#
_cell.length_a   1.000
_cell.length_b   1.000
_cell.length_c   1.000
_cell.angle_alpha   90.00
_cell.angle_beta   90.00
_cell.angle_gamma   90.00
#
_symmetry.space_group_name_H-M   'P 1'
#
loop_
_entity.id
_entity.type
_entity.pdbx_description
1 polymer ?
#
loop_
_entity_poly.entity_id
_entity_poly.type
_entity_poly.pdbx_seq_one_letter_code
_entity_poly.pdbx_strand_id
1 'polypeptide(L)'
;MQDVSVRHVYETLNTLRAINVVNKEDWERAAKQVGLDSSVQLNILWIIYCYEGVRVTQIADWTFWHPSSIVIHIKKLMEKNLVTIEKSDQDGRVVHVYPTQAGREVIETSRNSVPIIFRLTYALEQLEERYSRAVVGLFFECLSFLAEALHGVEKVRWIQESEDRSPIISQVNIS
;
A
#
# COMPACT_ATOMS: atom_id res chain seq x y z
N MET A 1 8.96 2.73 34.08
CA MET A 1 9.11 2.99 32.63
C MET A 1 10.60 2.98 32.35
N GLN A 2 11.10 1.97 31.64
CA GLN A 2 12.51 2.00 31.18
C GLN A 2 12.65 3.13 30.19
N ASP A 3 13.61 3.98 30.42
CA ASP A 3 13.95 5.13 29.59
C ASP A 3 14.45 4.60 28.22
N VAL A 4 13.58 4.69 27.20
CA VAL A 4 13.99 4.36 25.82
C VAL A 4 15.06 5.38 25.46
N SER A 5 16.32 4.98 25.40
CA SER A 5 17.41 5.91 25.21
C SER A 5 17.25 6.67 23.88
N VAL A 6 17.59 7.94 23.87
CA VAL A 6 17.58 8.80 22.66
C VAL A 6 18.34 8.14 21.51
N ARG A 7 19.37 7.36 21.81
CA ARG A 7 20.15 6.59 20.84
C ARG A 7 19.28 5.56 20.11
N HIS A 8 18.47 4.77 20.81
CA HIS A 8 17.58 3.77 20.19
C HIS A 8 16.53 4.43 19.29
N VAL A 9 16.00 5.58 19.70
CA VAL A 9 15.07 6.34 18.86
C VAL A 9 15.74 6.81 17.57
N TYR A 10 16.95 7.38 17.69
CA TYR A 10 17.71 7.85 16.53
C TYR A 10 18.04 6.71 15.56
N GLU A 11 18.53 5.58 16.05
CA GLU A 11 18.83 4.39 15.26
C GLU A 11 17.59 3.86 14.55
N THR A 12 16.47 3.75 15.27
CA THR A 12 15.18 3.30 14.71
C THR A 12 14.70 4.21 13.58
N LEU A 13 14.71 5.53 13.80
CA LEU A 13 14.25 6.49 12.79
C LEU A 13 15.10 6.43 11.51
N ASN A 14 16.43 6.28 11.63
CA ASN A 14 17.29 6.18 10.45
C ASN A 14 17.15 4.83 9.75
N THR A 15 16.94 3.74 10.48
CA THR A 15 16.65 2.41 9.92
C THR A 15 15.33 2.43 9.14
N LEU A 16 14.26 2.96 9.71
CA LEU A 16 12.98 3.12 9.02
C LEU A 16 13.11 3.98 7.77
N ARG A 17 13.89 5.07 7.86
CA ARG A 17 14.17 5.92 6.69
C ARG A 17 14.88 5.15 5.58
N ALA A 18 15.91 4.36 5.90
CA ALA A 18 16.65 3.57 4.93
C ALA A 18 15.73 2.55 4.21
N ILE A 19 14.89 1.85 4.97
CA ILE A 19 13.90 0.91 4.41
C ILE A 19 12.91 1.66 3.51
N ASN A 20 12.41 2.83 3.94
CA ASN A 20 11.43 3.58 3.17
C ASN A 20 12.01 4.13 1.85
N VAL A 21 13.29 4.48 1.79
CA VAL A 21 13.95 4.90 0.54
C VAL A 21 13.89 3.78 -0.49
N VAL A 22 14.28 2.56 -0.10
CA VAL A 22 14.24 1.37 -0.97
C VAL A 22 12.81 1.07 -1.41
N ASN A 23 11.87 1.05 -0.48
CA ASN A 23 10.47 0.81 -0.76
C ASN A 23 9.90 1.82 -1.79
N LYS A 24 10.21 3.11 -1.61
CA LYS A 24 9.78 4.15 -2.56
C LYS A 24 10.33 3.93 -3.96
N GLU A 25 11.63 3.61 -4.09
CA GLU A 25 12.26 3.33 -5.38
C GLU A 25 11.64 2.12 -6.07
N ASP A 26 11.30 1.07 -5.32
CA ASP A 26 10.70 -0.13 -5.86
C ASP A 26 9.26 0.13 -6.34
N TRP A 27 8.46 0.89 -5.59
CA TRP A 27 7.15 1.34 -6.01
C TRP A 27 7.19 2.21 -7.27
N GLU A 28 8.16 3.13 -7.40
CA GLU A 28 8.33 3.94 -8.60
C GLU A 28 8.71 3.07 -9.82
N ARG A 29 9.55 2.07 -9.62
CA ARG A 29 9.93 1.12 -10.66
C ARG A 29 8.74 0.28 -11.11
N ALA A 30 7.95 -0.24 -10.17
CA ALA A 30 6.74 -0.99 -10.44
C ALA A 30 5.71 -0.15 -11.22
N ALA A 31 5.50 1.09 -10.83
CA ALA A 31 4.59 2.00 -11.53
C ALA A 31 5.01 2.24 -12.99
N LYS A 32 6.30 2.49 -13.22
CA LYS A 32 6.83 2.69 -14.58
C LYS A 32 6.68 1.47 -15.47
N GLN A 33 6.85 0.27 -14.92
CA GLN A 33 6.70 -0.98 -15.69
C GLN A 33 5.29 -1.17 -16.24
N VAL A 34 4.28 -0.68 -15.53
CA VAL A 34 2.88 -0.77 -15.96
C VAL A 34 2.36 0.52 -16.59
N GLY A 35 3.25 1.43 -17.00
CA GLY A 35 2.90 2.65 -17.74
C GLY A 35 2.26 3.75 -16.90
N LEU A 36 2.44 3.72 -15.56
CA LEU A 36 1.99 4.77 -14.66
C LEU A 36 3.07 5.84 -14.44
N ASP A 37 2.64 7.08 -14.15
CA ASP A 37 3.56 8.21 -14.01
C ASP A 37 4.25 8.26 -12.64
N SER A 38 3.68 7.60 -11.64
CA SER A 38 4.20 7.61 -10.26
C SER A 38 3.73 6.43 -9.42
N SER A 39 4.50 6.11 -8.40
CA SER A 39 4.13 5.16 -7.34
C SER A 39 2.81 5.48 -6.66
N VAL A 40 2.48 6.77 -6.55
CA VAL A 40 1.21 7.24 -5.97
C VAL A 40 0.01 6.75 -6.80
N GLN A 41 0.10 6.84 -8.13
CA GLN A 41 -0.96 6.31 -9.01
C GLN A 41 -1.13 4.81 -8.86
N LEU A 42 -0.03 4.06 -8.79
CA LEU A 42 -0.10 2.61 -8.61
C LEU A 42 -0.72 2.24 -7.27
N ASN A 43 -0.33 2.90 -6.18
CA ASN A 43 -0.88 2.66 -4.85
C ASN A 43 -2.39 2.97 -4.79
N ILE A 44 -2.82 4.11 -5.34
CA ILE A 44 -4.24 4.46 -5.43
C ILE A 44 -5.02 3.43 -6.26
N LEU A 45 -4.49 3.00 -7.40
CA LEU A 45 -5.14 2.00 -8.25
C LEU A 45 -5.25 0.64 -7.54
N TRP A 46 -4.24 0.24 -6.74
CA TRP A 46 -4.29 -0.94 -5.89
C TRP A 46 -5.41 -0.85 -4.85
N ILE A 47 -5.54 0.28 -4.15
CA ILE A 47 -6.61 0.51 -3.18
C ILE A 47 -7.98 0.40 -3.86
N ILE A 48 -8.16 1.04 -5.02
CA ILE A 48 -9.41 1.00 -5.78
C ILE A 48 -9.73 -0.44 -6.24
N TYR A 49 -8.72 -1.20 -6.64
CA TYR A 49 -8.88 -2.60 -7.02
C TYR A 49 -9.31 -3.49 -5.84
N CYS A 50 -8.71 -3.32 -4.67
CA CYS A 50 -9.05 -4.09 -3.47
C CYS A 50 -10.40 -3.67 -2.86
N TYR A 51 -10.79 -2.40 -3.02
CA TYR A 51 -11.97 -1.80 -2.40
C TYR A 51 -12.82 -1.09 -3.45
N GLU A 52 -13.43 -1.86 -4.35
CA GLU A 52 -14.27 -1.31 -5.41
C GLU A 52 -15.40 -0.44 -4.85
N GLY A 53 -15.60 0.72 -5.43
CA GLY A 53 -16.54 1.71 -4.93
C GLY A 53 -16.02 2.49 -3.72
N VAL A 54 -14.71 2.47 -3.45
CA VAL A 54 -14.11 3.26 -2.38
C VAL A 54 -14.33 4.76 -2.61
N ARG A 55 -14.60 5.50 -1.55
CA ARG A 55 -14.76 6.95 -1.63
C ARG A 55 -13.39 7.65 -1.72
N VAL A 56 -13.34 8.75 -2.46
CA VAL A 56 -12.14 9.58 -2.58
C VAL A 56 -11.60 10.02 -1.21
N THR A 57 -12.49 10.35 -0.29
CA THR A 57 -12.14 10.73 1.09
C THR A 57 -11.55 9.57 1.88
N GLN A 58 -12.04 8.34 1.68
CA GLN A 58 -11.46 7.14 2.32
C GLN A 58 -10.04 6.86 1.81
N ILE A 59 -9.79 7.01 0.50
CA ILE A 59 -8.43 6.86 -0.04
C ILE A 59 -7.49 7.89 0.60
N ALA A 60 -7.93 9.14 0.77
CA ALA A 60 -7.13 10.18 1.42
C ALA A 60 -6.82 9.84 2.88
N ASP A 61 -7.82 9.38 3.64
CA ASP A 61 -7.67 8.98 5.04
C ASP A 61 -6.71 7.80 5.20
N TRP A 62 -6.82 6.79 4.34
CA TRP A 62 -6.01 5.57 4.39
C TRP A 62 -4.56 5.79 3.96
N THR A 63 -4.34 6.65 2.98
CA THR A 63 -2.99 6.94 2.46
C THR A 63 -2.27 8.04 3.23
N PHE A 64 -2.95 8.74 4.15
CA PHE A 64 -2.45 9.94 4.85
C PHE A 64 -2.07 11.08 3.88
N TRP A 65 -2.62 11.07 2.66
CA TRP A 65 -2.41 12.14 1.67
C TRP A 65 -3.55 13.14 1.69
N HIS A 66 -3.24 14.36 1.30
CA HIS A 66 -4.26 15.41 1.22
C HIS A 66 -5.31 15.06 0.15
N PRO A 67 -6.63 15.23 0.42
CA PRO A 67 -7.69 14.89 -0.52
C PRO A 67 -7.52 15.51 -1.92
N SER A 68 -7.01 16.74 -2.01
CA SER A 68 -6.74 17.39 -3.32
C SER A 68 -5.70 16.63 -4.15
N SER A 69 -4.69 16.04 -3.52
CA SER A 69 -3.69 15.21 -4.20
C SER A 69 -4.33 13.94 -4.75
N ILE A 70 -5.20 13.29 -3.97
CA ILE A 70 -5.94 12.10 -4.43
C ILE A 70 -6.79 12.43 -5.66
N VAL A 71 -7.53 13.55 -5.64
CA VAL A 71 -8.35 13.99 -6.79
C VAL A 71 -7.50 14.16 -8.05
N ILE A 72 -6.31 14.75 -7.94
CA ILE A 72 -5.40 14.92 -9.09
C ILE A 72 -4.98 13.57 -9.67
N HIS A 73 -4.60 12.62 -8.81
CA HIS A 73 -4.17 11.29 -9.25
C HIS A 73 -5.32 10.46 -9.83
N ILE A 74 -6.52 10.54 -9.24
CA ILE A 74 -7.72 9.89 -9.80
C ILE A 74 -8.03 10.45 -11.20
N LYS A 75 -7.97 11.78 -11.40
CA LYS A 75 -8.16 12.36 -12.74
C LYS A 75 -7.16 11.79 -13.76
N LYS A 76 -5.90 11.69 -13.42
CA LYS A 76 -4.88 11.10 -14.29
C LYS A 76 -5.14 9.62 -14.60
N LEU A 77 -5.62 8.85 -13.61
CA LEU A 77 -6.04 7.46 -13.82
C LEU A 77 -7.27 7.36 -14.74
N MET A 78 -8.22 8.31 -14.62
CA MET A 78 -9.36 8.42 -15.54
C MET A 78 -8.93 8.75 -16.97
N GLU A 79 -8.00 9.70 -17.14
CA GLU A 79 -7.43 10.07 -18.44
C GLU A 79 -6.74 8.87 -19.13
N LYS A 80 -6.17 7.96 -18.34
CA LYS A 80 -5.60 6.69 -18.80
C LYS A 80 -6.65 5.57 -18.94
N ASN A 81 -7.94 5.86 -18.69
CA ASN A 81 -9.03 4.88 -18.72
C ASN A 81 -8.85 3.69 -17.74
N LEU A 82 -8.17 3.90 -16.63
CA LEU A 82 -7.90 2.84 -15.64
C LEU A 82 -8.93 2.80 -14.51
N VAL A 83 -9.62 3.91 -14.27
CA VAL A 83 -10.70 4.02 -13.27
C VAL A 83 -11.87 4.80 -13.82
N THR A 84 -13.04 4.55 -13.27
CA THR A 84 -14.27 5.34 -13.47
C THR A 84 -14.79 5.84 -12.14
N ILE A 85 -15.61 6.87 -12.17
CA ILE A 85 -16.25 7.44 -10.99
C ILE A 85 -17.77 7.41 -11.13
N GLU A 86 -18.45 7.18 -10.01
CA GLU A 86 -19.89 7.29 -9.89
C GLU A 86 -20.24 8.24 -8.75
N LYS A 87 -21.20 9.12 -8.99
CA LYS A 87 -21.73 9.98 -7.93
C LYS A 87 -22.83 9.22 -7.19
N SER A 88 -22.88 9.39 -5.88
CA SER A 88 -23.98 8.82 -5.10
C SER A 88 -25.30 9.50 -5.47
N ASP A 89 -26.34 8.69 -5.70
CA ASP A 89 -27.72 9.19 -5.94
C ASP A 89 -28.29 9.90 -4.71
N GLN A 90 -27.82 9.56 -3.50
CA GLN A 90 -28.31 10.12 -2.25
C GLN A 90 -27.62 11.44 -1.88
N ASP A 91 -26.32 11.57 -2.21
CA ASP A 91 -25.54 12.78 -1.98
C ASP A 91 -24.52 12.94 -3.12
N GLY A 92 -24.81 13.82 -4.06
CA GLY A 92 -23.94 14.10 -5.21
C GLY A 92 -22.55 14.61 -4.88
N ARG A 93 -22.23 14.88 -3.59
CA ARG A 93 -20.89 15.22 -3.10
C ARG A 93 -20.05 13.97 -2.87
N VAL A 94 -20.68 12.82 -2.69
CA VAL A 94 -20.00 11.54 -2.49
C VAL A 94 -19.66 10.94 -3.84
N VAL A 95 -18.38 10.72 -4.08
CA VAL A 95 -17.85 10.13 -5.31
C VAL A 95 -17.23 8.77 -4.97
N HIS A 96 -17.73 7.74 -5.63
CA HIS A 96 -17.21 6.38 -5.59
C HIS A 96 -16.31 6.12 -6.79
N VAL A 97 -15.22 5.38 -6.58
CA VAL A 97 -14.24 5.09 -7.62
C VAL A 97 -14.17 3.58 -7.85
N TYR A 98 -14.18 3.19 -9.12
CA TYR A 98 -14.15 1.79 -9.54
C TYR A 98 -13.02 1.56 -10.53
N PRO A 99 -12.37 0.37 -10.52
CA PRO A 99 -11.40 0.04 -11.56
C PRO A 99 -12.14 -0.32 -12.85
N THR A 100 -11.62 0.11 -13.98
CA THR A 100 -12.03 -0.41 -15.30
C THR A 100 -11.40 -1.78 -15.55
N GLN A 101 -11.78 -2.46 -16.65
CA GLN A 101 -11.12 -3.69 -17.06
C GLN A 101 -9.61 -3.44 -17.31
N ALA A 102 -9.25 -2.34 -17.96
CA ALA A 102 -7.85 -1.96 -18.17
C ALA A 102 -7.10 -1.70 -16.84
N GLY A 103 -7.78 -1.08 -15.86
CA GLY A 103 -7.21 -0.89 -14.53
C GLY A 103 -6.93 -2.20 -13.80
N ARG A 104 -7.82 -3.18 -13.93
CA ARG A 104 -7.61 -4.54 -13.37
C ARG A 104 -6.42 -5.23 -14.02
N GLU A 105 -6.29 -5.16 -15.33
CA GLU A 105 -5.16 -5.74 -16.08
C GLU A 105 -3.82 -5.12 -15.68
N VAL A 106 -3.78 -3.80 -15.43
CA VAL A 106 -2.59 -3.12 -14.91
C VAL A 106 -2.21 -3.67 -13.54
N ILE A 107 -3.17 -3.87 -12.64
CA ILE A 107 -2.91 -4.43 -11.31
C ILE A 107 -2.43 -5.87 -11.40
N GLU A 108 -3.06 -6.72 -12.21
CA GLU A 108 -2.62 -8.11 -12.41
C GLU A 108 -1.21 -8.19 -12.98
N THR A 109 -0.86 -7.32 -13.92
CA THR A 109 0.50 -7.21 -14.48
C THR A 109 1.50 -6.78 -13.41
N SER A 110 1.15 -5.76 -12.63
CA SER A 110 1.98 -5.27 -11.51
C SER A 110 2.23 -6.36 -10.48
N ARG A 111 1.19 -7.10 -10.11
CA ARG A 111 1.24 -8.22 -9.16
C ARG A 111 2.27 -9.27 -9.55
N ASN A 112 2.25 -9.71 -10.81
CA ASN A 112 3.17 -10.72 -11.29
C ASN A 112 4.64 -10.27 -11.25
N SER A 113 4.86 -8.97 -11.15
CA SER A 113 6.20 -8.36 -11.10
C SER A 113 6.70 -8.12 -9.66
N VAL A 114 5.83 -8.21 -8.64
CA VAL A 114 6.17 -7.91 -7.23
C VAL A 114 7.38 -8.70 -6.73
N PRO A 115 7.48 -10.03 -6.88
CA PRO A 115 8.61 -10.79 -6.36
C PRO A 115 9.95 -10.37 -6.95
N ILE A 116 9.95 -9.79 -8.15
CA ILE A 116 11.17 -9.41 -8.89
C ILE A 116 11.59 -7.98 -8.56
N ILE A 117 10.63 -7.09 -8.30
CA ILE A 117 10.85 -5.64 -8.18
C ILE A 117 11.11 -5.23 -6.74
N PHE A 118 10.37 -5.80 -5.80
CA PHE A 118 10.43 -5.36 -4.41
C PHE A 118 11.57 -6.06 -3.65
N ARG A 119 12.65 -5.33 -3.45
CA ARG A 119 13.83 -5.78 -2.67
C ARG A 119 13.50 -6.13 -1.23
N LEU A 120 12.42 -5.55 -0.70
CA LEU A 120 11.92 -5.87 0.64
C LEU A 120 11.51 -7.35 0.74
N THR A 121 10.91 -7.93 -0.32
CA THR A 121 10.55 -9.36 -0.36
C THR A 121 11.78 -10.22 -0.12
N TYR A 122 12.86 -9.98 -0.88
CA TYR A 122 14.13 -10.70 -0.68
C TYR A 122 14.71 -10.50 0.73
N ALA A 123 14.65 -9.29 1.27
CA ALA A 123 15.14 -9.03 2.63
C ALA A 123 14.33 -9.77 3.70
N LEU A 124 13.01 -9.93 3.50
CA LEU A 124 12.16 -10.71 4.41
C LEU A 124 12.45 -12.22 4.30
N GLU A 125 12.70 -12.75 3.11
CA GLU A 125 13.16 -14.13 2.93
C GLU A 125 14.48 -14.38 3.68
N GLN A 126 15.46 -13.48 3.55
CA GLN A 126 16.73 -13.56 4.30
C GLN A 126 16.51 -13.44 5.82
N LEU A 127 15.53 -12.68 6.25
CA LEU A 127 15.18 -12.58 7.67
C LEU A 127 14.59 -13.91 8.18
N GLU A 128 13.72 -14.56 7.40
CA GLU A 128 13.13 -15.87 7.73
C GLU A 128 14.19 -16.97 7.79
N GLU A 129 15.11 -17.01 6.82
CA GLU A 129 16.24 -17.95 6.82
C GLU A 129 17.14 -17.78 8.04
N ARG A 130 17.39 -16.54 8.46
CA ARG A 130 18.32 -16.24 9.55
C ARG A 130 17.72 -16.49 10.95
N TYR A 131 16.43 -16.22 11.15
CA TYR A 131 15.81 -16.20 12.47
C TYR A 131 14.69 -17.21 12.65
N SER A 132 13.81 -17.36 11.78
CA SER A 132 12.65 -18.25 11.63
C SER A 132 11.37 -17.47 11.24
N ARG A 133 10.40 -18.19 10.72
CA ARG A 133 9.07 -17.65 10.38
C ARG A 133 8.36 -16.98 11.58
N ALA A 134 8.51 -17.57 12.78
CA ALA A 134 7.90 -17.00 14.00
C ALA A 134 8.43 -15.59 14.33
N VAL A 135 9.74 -15.36 14.11
CA VAL A 135 10.35 -14.03 14.32
C VAL A 135 9.85 -13.04 13.27
N VAL A 136 9.70 -13.47 12.02
CA VAL A 136 9.13 -12.62 10.96
C VAL A 136 7.68 -12.25 11.28
N GLY A 137 6.87 -13.22 11.74
CA GLY A 137 5.51 -12.95 12.20
C GLY A 137 5.46 -11.92 13.34
N LEU A 138 6.29 -12.09 14.37
CA LEU A 138 6.40 -11.12 15.46
C LEU A 138 6.83 -9.73 14.98
N PHE A 139 7.73 -9.65 14.01
CA PHE A 139 8.13 -8.38 13.41
C PHE A 139 6.94 -7.65 12.77
N PHE A 140 6.09 -8.34 12.01
CA PHE A 140 4.88 -7.76 11.44
C PHE A 140 3.88 -7.33 12.52
N GLU A 141 3.67 -8.13 13.55
CA GLU A 141 2.82 -7.76 14.69
C GLU A 141 3.32 -6.47 15.37
N CYS A 142 4.63 -6.35 15.58
CA CYS A 142 5.23 -5.13 16.14
C CYS A 142 5.03 -3.91 15.24
N LEU A 143 5.19 -4.06 13.91
CA LEU A 143 4.96 -2.97 12.97
C LEU A 143 3.49 -2.53 12.96
N SER A 144 2.54 -3.48 12.95
CA SER A 144 1.11 -3.20 13.03
C SER A 144 0.76 -2.47 14.32
N PHE A 145 1.26 -2.95 15.46
CA PHE A 145 1.08 -2.28 16.76
C PHE A 145 1.60 -0.84 16.74
N LEU A 146 2.78 -0.60 16.17
CA LEU A 146 3.34 0.76 16.08
C LEU A 146 2.46 1.66 15.19
N ALA A 147 1.96 1.16 14.07
CA ALA A 147 1.07 1.90 13.20
C ALA A 147 -0.25 2.25 13.91
N GLU A 148 -0.85 1.30 14.64
CA GLU A 148 -2.06 1.51 15.43
C GLU A 148 -1.85 2.52 16.56
N ALA A 149 -0.72 2.43 17.26
CA ALA A 149 -0.39 3.35 18.36
C ALA A 149 -0.18 4.80 17.86
N LEU A 150 0.33 4.97 16.64
CA LEU A 150 0.61 6.28 16.06
C LEU A 150 -0.60 6.92 15.37
N HIS A 151 -1.48 6.11 14.76
CA HIS A 151 -2.55 6.61 13.90
C HIS A 151 -3.96 6.24 14.38
N GLY A 152 -4.07 5.33 15.32
CA GLY A 152 -5.34 4.75 15.78
C GLY A 152 -5.77 3.56 14.92
N VAL A 153 -6.40 2.56 15.56
CA VAL A 153 -6.81 1.29 14.96
C VAL A 153 -7.67 1.50 13.70
N GLU A 154 -8.66 2.41 13.76
CA GLU A 154 -9.59 2.65 12.64
C GLU A 154 -8.89 3.11 11.35
N LYS A 155 -7.80 3.89 11.47
CA LYS A 155 -7.07 4.42 10.31
C LYS A 155 -6.19 3.39 9.61
N VAL A 156 -5.76 2.36 10.32
CA VAL A 156 -4.81 1.36 9.78
C VAL A 156 -5.45 0.00 9.55
N ARG A 157 -6.67 -0.22 10.04
CA ARG A 157 -7.42 -1.48 9.89
C ARG A 157 -7.47 -1.98 8.43
N TRP A 158 -7.63 -1.07 7.46
CA TRP A 158 -7.67 -1.41 6.04
C TRP A 158 -6.39 -2.11 5.55
N ILE A 159 -5.24 -1.85 6.18
CA ILE A 159 -3.96 -2.49 5.82
C ILE A 159 -4.06 -4.00 6.11
N GLN A 160 -4.55 -4.38 7.29
CA GLN A 160 -4.77 -5.77 7.67
C GLN A 160 -5.86 -6.43 6.82
N GLU A 161 -7.00 -5.74 6.63
CA GLU A 161 -8.09 -6.23 5.79
C GLU A 161 -7.71 -6.35 4.31
N SER A 162 -6.74 -5.55 3.83
CA SER A 162 -6.27 -5.60 2.45
C SER A 162 -5.45 -6.86 2.17
N GLU A 163 -4.91 -7.51 3.21
CA GLU A 163 -4.21 -8.78 3.09
C GLU A 163 -5.12 -9.86 2.49
N ASP A 164 -6.33 -10.01 3.01
CA ASP A 164 -7.33 -10.97 2.52
C ASP A 164 -7.85 -10.61 1.11
N ARG A 165 -7.80 -9.34 0.73
CA ARG A 165 -8.30 -8.82 -0.55
C ARG A 165 -7.21 -8.62 -1.58
N SER A 166 -5.94 -8.61 -1.13
CA SER A 166 -4.80 -8.41 -2.01
C SER A 166 -4.49 -9.67 -2.78
N PRO A 167 -4.49 -9.62 -4.10
CA PRO A 167 -4.09 -10.76 -4.90
C PRO A 167 -2.61 -11.14 -4.73
N ILE A 168 -1.80 -10.33 -4.05
CA ILE A 168 -0.37 -10.63 -3.81
C ILE A 168 -0.19 -11.87 -2.93
N ILE A 169 -1.06 -12.06 -1.93
CA ILE A 169 -0.85 -13.03 -0.86
C ILE A 169 -1.40 -14.41 -1.20
N SER A 170 -2.43 -14.48 -2.04
CA SER A 170 -3.06 -15.75 -2.40
C SER A 170 -2.18 -16.69 -3.26
N GLN A 171 -0.96 -16.30 -3.62
CA GLN A 171 -0.03 -17.14 -4.42
C GLN A 171 1.31 -17.43 -3.75
N VAL A 172 1.60 -16.90 -2.58
CA VAL A 172 2.67 -17.43 -1.75
C VAL A 172 2.12 -18.68 -1.05
N ASN A 173 1.84 -19.71 -1.84
CA ASN A 173 1.70 -21.05 -1.32
C ASN A 173 3.07 -21.45 -0.79
N ILE A 174 3.21 -21.30 0.49
CA ILE A 174 4.34 -21.78 1.26
C ILE A 174 4.13 -23.26 1.42
N SER A 175 4.74 -23.99 0.47
CA SER A 175 4.93 -25.45 0.57
C SER A 175 5.89 -25.76 1.70
#